data_cea00b543ac18f62552a34bc9d708791
#
_entry.id   cea00b543ac18f62552a34bc9d708791
#
_cell.length_a   1.000
_cell.length_b   1.000
_cell.length_c   1.000
_cell.angle_alpha   90.00
_cell.angle_beta   90.00
_cell.angle_gamma   90.00
#
_symmetry.space_group_name_H-M   'P 1'
#
loop_
_entity.id
_entity.type
_entity.pdbx_description
1 polymer ?
#
loop_
_entity_poly.entity_id
_entity_poly.type
_entity_poly.pdbx_seq_one_letter_code
_entity_poly.pdbx_strand_id
1 'polypeptide(L)'
;MAETIAWILKNKADGIWSVSPDATVYDAIAMMAEKAVGALLVMREGTLVGIISERDYARKVILQGRSSKDTLVQEIMTRSVITVTPEQSVDESMRIITQHRIRHLPVLEHDKLVGIVSIGDLVKAIISDQAQTIDYLHTYITHKYPA
;
A
#
# COMPACT_ATOMS: atom_id res chain seq x y z
N MET A 1 9.60 -15.00 -13.05
CA MET A 1 10.19 -14.79 -11.73
C MET A 1 9.32 -13.90 -10.90
N ALA A 2 9.14 -14.25 -9.65
CA ALA A 2 8.34 -13.43 -8.75
C ALA A 2 9.15 -12.19 -8.32
N GLU A 3 8.52 -11.04 -8.46
CA GLU A 3 9.09 -9.81 -7.96
C GLU A 3 8.96 -9.75 -6.44
N THR A 4 9.80 -8.93 -5.81
CA THR A 4 9.75 -8.71 -4.37
C THR A 4 9.19 -7.32 -4.05
N ILE A 5 8.82 -7.14 -2.79
CA ILE A 5 8.38 -5.82 -2.32
C ILE A 5 9.51 -4.79 -2.51
N ALA A 6 10.78 -5.19 -2.27
CA ALA A 6 11.93 -4.30 -2.49
C ALA A 6 11.96 -3.78 -3.93
N TRP A 7 11.67 -4.64 -4.90
CA TRP A 7 11.63 -4.23 -6.31
C TRP A 7 10.55 -3.16 -6.54
N ILE A 8 9.36 -3.34 -5.95
CA ILE A 8 8.27 -2.37 -6.08
C ILE A 8 8.71 -1.01 -5.52
N LEU A 9 9.26 -1.00 -4.30
CA LEU A 9 9.67 0.25 -3.66
C LEU A 9 10.75 0.97 -4.47
N LYS A 10 11.64 0.22 -5.08
CA LYS A 10 12.72 0.77 -5.90
C LYS A 10 12.18 1.42 -7.17
N ASN A 11 11.09 0.90 -7.72
CA ASN A 11 10.49 1.36 -8.97
C ASN A 11 9.29 2.26 -8.75
N LYS A 12 8.98 2.59 -7.51
CA LYS A 12 7.86 3.45 -7.14
C LYS A 12 8.36 4.86 -6.90
N ALA A 13 7.74 5.84 -7.56
CA ALA A 13 8.14 7.23 -7.47
C ALA A 13 7.56 7.95 -6.25
N ASP A 14 6.52 7.40 -5.64
CA ASP A 14 5.79 8.07 -4.56
C ASP A 14 6.55 8.08 -3.26
N GLY A 15 6.39 9.19 -2.52
CA GLY A 15 6.95 9.28 -1.18
C GLY A 15 6.10 8.53 -0.15
N ILE A 16 6.55 8.60 1.09
CA ILE A 16 5.80 8.05 2.22
C ILE A 16 5.05 9.22 2.86
N TRP A 17 3.73 9.10 2.94
CA TRP A 17 2.88 10.15 3.51
C TRP A 17 2.26 9.65 4.79
N SER A 18 2.34 10.48 5.84
CA SER A 18 1.83 10.11 7.16
C SER A 18 1.14 11.29 7.82
N VAL A 19 0.33 10.96 8.83
CA VAL A 19 -0.33 11.95 9.69
C VAL A 19 -0.13 11.54 11.14
N SER A 20 -0.32 12.53 12.03
CA SER A 20 -0.33 12.28 13.47
C SER A 20 -1.69 11.67 13.88
N PRO A 21 -1.73 10.81 14.89
CA PRO A 21 -3.02 10.35 15.42
C PRO A 21 -3.87 11.48 16.00
N ASP A 22 -3.26 12.60 16.34
CA ASP A 22 -3.96 13.78 16.88
C ASP A 22 -4.49 14.71 15.79
N ALA A 23 -4.18 14.45 14.52
CA ALA A 23 -4.75 15.20 13.40
C ALA A 23 -6.23 14.88 13.25
N THR A 24 -6.98 15.79 12.61
CA THR A 24 -8.37 15.52 12.30
C THR A 24 -8.48 14.62 11.09
N VAL A 25 -9.59 13.90 11.00
CA VAL A 25 -9.88 13.08 9.82
C VAL A 25 -9.99 13.98 8.58
N TYR A 26 -10.52 15.20 8.74
CA TYR A 26 -10.57 16.16 7.64
C TYR A 26 -9.19 16.43 7.05
N ASP A 27 -8.19 16.68 7.90
CA ASP A 27 -6.82 16.94 7.45
C ASP A 27 -6.23 15.72 6.75
N ALA A 28 -6.52 14.52 7.26
CA ALA A 28 -6.05 13.29 6.63
C ALA A 28 -6.65 13.11 5.24
N ILE A 29 -7.96 13.32 5.10
CA ILE A 29 -8.65 13.21 3.80
C ILE A 29 -8.14 14.26 2.82
N ALA A 30 -7.90 15.49 3.31
CA ALA A 30 -7.35 16.56 2.47
C ALA A 30 -5.96 16.17 1.94
N MET A 31 -5.13 15.57 2.78
CA MET A 31 -3.81 15.11 2.36
C MET A 31 -3.90 13.97 1.35
N MET A 32 -4.83 13.02 1.56
CA MET A 32 -5.06 11.94 0.59
C MET A 32 -5.43 12.49 -0.78
N ALA A 33 -6.30 13.50 -0.80
CA ALA A 33 -6.72 14.14 -2.04
C ALA A 33 -5.54 14.88 -2.71
N GLU A 34 -4.76 15.62 -1.92
CA GLU A 34 -3.61 16.36 -2.43
C GLU A 34 -2.54 15.44 -3.00
N LYS A 35 -2.24 14.34 -2.31
CA LYS A 35 -1.20 13.40 -2.71
C LYS A 35 -1.69 12.29 -3.65
N ALA A 36 -2.99 12.26 -3.94
CA ALA A 36 -3.62 11.25 -4.79
C ALA A 36 -3.36 9.82 -4.29
N VAL A 37 -3.50 9.63 -2.99
CA VAL A 37 -3.34 8.32 -2.33
C VAL A 37 -4.62 7.95 -1.60
N GLY A 38 -4.87 6.65 -1.43
CA GLY A 38 -6.08 6.15 -0.78
C GLY A 38 -5.91 5.81 0.69
N ALA A 39 -4.70 5.97 1.23
CA ALA A 39 -4.40 5.69 2.63
C ALA A 39 -3.18 6.47 3.09
N LEU A 40 -3.12 6.72 4.39
CA LEU A 40 -1.98 7.37 5.02
C LEU A 40 -1.55 6.52 6.21
N LEU A 41 -0.25 6.50 6.45
CA LEU A 41 0.30 5.91 7.66
C LEU A 41 0.07 6.86 8.82
N VAL A 42 -0.20 6.31 9.99
CA VAL A 42 -0.37 7.11 11.21
C VAL A 42 0.86 6.87 12.07
N MET A 43 1.62 7.93 12.29
CA MET A 43 2.90 7.86 12.97
C MET A 43 2.88 8.71 14.24
N ARG A 44 3.42 8.17 15.32
CA ARG A 44 3.64 8.91 16.56
C ARG A 44 5.11 8.78 16.93
N GLU A 45 5.82 9.90 16.92
CA GLU A 45 7.24 9.95 17.31
C GLU A 45 8.09 8.90 16.57
N GLY A 46 7.90 8.83 15.27
CA GLY A 46 8.67 7.90 14.43
C GLY A 46 8.20 6.45 14.46
N THR A 47 7.15 6.15 15.21
CA THR A 47 6.60 4.80 15.33
C THR A 47 5.28 4.69 14.59
N LEU A 48 5.12 3.62 13.79
CA LEU A 48 3.87 3.33 13.11
C LEU A 48 2.84 2.85 14.13
N VAL A 49 1.75 3.61 14.29
CA VAL A 49 0.69 3.28 15.26
C VAL A 49 -0.63 2.92 14.59
N GLY A 50 -0.76 3.14 13.30
CA GLY A 50 -1.99 2.80 12.60
C GLY A 50 -1.92 3.13 11.13
N ILE A 51 -3.02 2.88 10.46
CA ILE A 51 -3.23 3.26 9.07
C ILE A 51 -4.66 3.78 8.93
N ILE A 52 -4.83 4.85 8.16
CA ILE A 52 -6.16 5.42 7.88
C ILE A 52 -6.37 5.43 6.37
N SER A 53 -7.55 5.00 5.94
CA SER A 53 -7.90 4.92 4.53
C SER A 53 -9.19 5.66 4.22
N GLU A 54 -9.44 5.89 2.93
CA GLU A 54 -10.71 6.44 2.47
C GLU A 54 -11.88 5.55 2.88
N ARG A 55 -11.67 4.23 2.94
CA ARG A 55 -12.70 3.29 3.39
C ARG A 55 -13.03 3.50 4.87
N ASP A 56 -12.03 3.76 5.70
CA ASP A 56 -12.25 4.07 7.12
C ASP A 56 -13.10 5.33 7.24
N TYR A 57 -12.79 6.36 6.46
CA TYR A 57 -13.56 7.60 6.44
C TYR A 57 -15.02 7.33 6.06
N ALA A 58 -15.25 6.60 4.97
CA ALA A 58 -16.60 6.31 4.51
C ALA A 58 -17.40 5.52 5.54
N ARG A 59 -16.81 4.48 6.12
CA ARG A 59 -17.51 3.54 7.02
C ARG A 59 -17.66 4.05 8.44
N LYS A 60 -16.67 4.78 8.94
CA LYS A 60 -16.60 5.15 10.36
C LYS A 60 -16.90 6.62 10.64
N VAL A 61 -16.98 7.44 9.62
CA VAL A 61 -17.28 8.87 9.76
C VAL A 61 -18.58 9.23 9.02
N ILE A 62 -18.57 9.20 7.70
CA ILE A 62 -19.74 9.63 6.90
C ILE A 62 -20.97 8.76 7.21
N LEU A 63 -20.85 7.45 7.14
CA LEU A 63 -21.97 6.54 7.35
C LEU A 63 -22.42 6.48 8.81
N GLN A 64 -21.59 6.96 9.74
CA GLN A 64 -21.95 7.06 11.16
C GLN A 64 -22.46 8.43 11.55
N GLY A 65 -22.62 9.34 10.59
CA GLY A 65 -23.12 10.70 10.86
C GLY A 65 -22.14 11.55 11.64
N ARG A 66 -20.86 11.23 11.62
CA ARG A 66 -19.82 12.00 12.32
C ARG A 66 -19.24 13.10 11.45
N SER A 67 -18.67 14.11 12.08
CA SER A 67 -17.99 15.20 11.38
C SER A 67 -16.51 14.92 11.27
N SER A 68 -15.95 15.00 10.06
CA SER A 68 -14.53 14.81 9.83
C SER A 68 -13.67 15.86 10.54
N LYS A 69 -14.20 17.06 10.73
CA LYS A 69 -13.50 18.15 11.42
C LYS A 69 -13.47 17.97 12.94
N ASP A 70 -14.39 17.17 13.47
CA ASP A 70 -14.52 16.94 14.91
C ASP A 70 -14.10 15.52 15.31
N THR A 71 -13.55 14.76 14.39
CA THR A 71 -13.07 13.39 14.63
C THR A 71 -11.57 13.33 14.44
N LEU A 72 -10.86 12.76 15.40
CA LEU A 72 -9.41 12.57 15.30
C LEU A 72 -9.09 11.29 14.54
N VAL A 73 -7.98 11.29 13.86
CA VAL A 73 -7.47 10.13 13.13
C VAL A 73 -7.42 8.88 14.03
N GLN A 74 -6.95 9.03 15.26
CA GLN A 74 -6.85 7.91 16.20
C GLN A 74 -8.17 7.25 16.53
N GLU A 75 -9.29 7.95 16.33
CA GLU A 75 -10.62 7.40 16.65
C GLU A 75 -11.10 6.41 15.60
N ILE A 76 -10.57 6.50 14.36
CA ILE A 76 -11.04 5.64 13.26
C ILE A 76 -9.94 4.82 12.60
N MET A 77 -8.68 5.09 12.87
CA MET A 77 -7.57 4.36 12.25
C MET A 77 -7.61 2.87 12.60
N THR A 78 -7.04 2.07 11.74
CA THR A 78 -6.81 0.65 12.04
C THR A 78 -5.51 0.55 12.83
N ARG A 79 -5.58 -0.04 14.03
CA ARG A 79 -4.42 -0.14 14.93
C ARG A 79 -3.60 -1.42 14.74
N SER A 80 -4.28 -2.52 14.42
CA SER A 80 -3.61 -3.79 14.16
C SER A 80 -3.13 -3.82 12.71
N VAL A 81 -2.04 -3.11 12.44
CA VAL A 81 -1.54 -2.95 11.08
C VAL A 81 -0.78 -4.21 10.66
N ILE A 82 -1.16 -4.76 9.52
CA ILE A 82 -0.46 -5.88 8.90
C ILE A 82 0.65 -5.30 8.03
N THR A 83 1.88 -5.75 8.25
CA THR A 83 3.05 -5.24 7.57
C THR A 83 3.78 -6.35 6.82
N VAL A 84 4.61 -5.96 5.87
CA VAL A 84 5.48 -6.87 5.13
C VAL A 84 6.92 -6.38 5.20
N THR A 85 7.85 -7.23 4.81
CA THR A 85 9.26 -6.86 4.70
C THR A 85 9.65 -6.72 3.22
N PRO A 86 10.75 -6.02 2.92
CA PRO A 86 11.20 -5.87 1.53
C PRO A 86 11.48 -7.20 0.82
N GLU A 87 11.86 -8.22 1.56
CA GLU A 87 12.22 -9.53 0.99
C GLU A 87 11.01 -10.38 0.60
N GLN A 88 9.82 -10.05 1.08
CA GLN A 88 8.63 -10.81 0.76
C GLN A 88 8.27 -10.69 -0.72
N SER A 89 7.72 -11.77 -1.27
CA SER A 89 7.33 -11.79 -2.67
C SER A 89 6.02 -11.04 -2.89
N VAL A 90 5.83 -10.59 -4.13
CA VAL A 90 4.56 -9.97 -4.54
C VAL A 90 3.41 -10.97 -4.38
N ASP A 91 3.62 -12.23 -4.76
CA ASP A 91 2.60 -13.27 -4.65
C ASP A 91 2.15 -13.48 -3.21
N GLU A 92 3.11 -13.55 -2.28
CA GLU A 92 2.84 -13.71 -0.86
C GLU A 92 2.06 -12.51 -0.32
N SER A 93 2.47 -11.30 -0.72
CA SER A 93 1.81 -10.07 -0.31
C SER A 93 0.38 -9.98 -0.86
N MET A 94 0.15 -10.45 -2.09
CA MET A 94 -1.20 -10.54 -2.64
C MET A 94 -2.09 -11.48 -1.84
N ARG A 95 -1.54 -12.60 -1.37
CA ARG A 95 -2.30 -13.52 -0.51
C ARG A 95 -2.69 -12.86 0.81
N ILE A 96 -1.76 -12.10 1.40
CA ILE A 96 -2.03 -11.36 2.65
C ILE A 96 -3.15 -10.35 2.42
N ILE A 97 -3.06 -9.55 1.37
CA ILE A 97 -4.08 -8.55 1.04
C ILE A 97 -5.45 -9.19 0.82
N THR A 98 -5.49 -10.29 0.08
CA THR A 98 -6.73 -10.98 -0.23
C THR A 98 -7.34 -11.62 1.01
N GLN A 99 -6.52 -12.29 1.81
CA GLN A 99 -6.97 -12.99 3.01
C GLN A 99 -7.54 -12.01 4.06
N HIS A 100 -6.88 -10.88 4.24
CA HIS A 100 -7.27 -9.89 5.25
C HIS A 100 -8.18 -8.79 4.73
N ARG A 101 -8.50 -8.80 3.44
CA ARG A 101 -9.39 -7.83 2.79
C ARG A 101 -8.93 -6.39 3.00
N ILE A 102 -7.63 -6.17 2.87
CA ILE A 102 -7.01 -4.85 2.97
C ILE A 102 -6.46 -4.45 1.61
N ARG A 103 -6.05 -3.19 1.46
CA ARG A 103 -5.56 -2.66 0.17
C ARG A 103 -4.18 -2.06 0.24
N HIS A 104 -3.63 -1.95 1.43
CA HIS A 104 -2.35 -1.29 1.66
C HIS A 104 -1.56 -2.08 2.67
N LEU A 105 -0.26 -2.20 2.43
CA LEU A 105 0.68 -2.87 3.32
C LEU A 105 1.86 -1.93 3.58
N PRO A 106 2.02 -1.46 4.82
CA PRO A 106 3.25 -0.79 5.20
C PRO A 106 4.41 -1.78 5.15
N VAL A 107 5.57 -1.30 4.76
CA VAL A 107 6.78 -2.10 4.62
C VAL A 107 7.76 -1.70 5.72
N LEU A 108 8.13 -2.67 6.55
CA LEU A 108 9.09 -2.46 7.63
C LEU A 108 10.37 -3.24 7.34
N GLU A 109 11.51 -2.61 7.61
CA GLU A 109 12.81 -3.25 7.56
C GLU A 109 13.53 -2.96 8.86
N HIS A 110 13.86 -4.00 9.63
CA HIS A 110 14.46 -3.85 10.96
C HIS A 110 13.63 -2.92 11.85
N ASP A 111 12.31 -3.13 11.84
CA ASP A 111 11.32 -2.36 12.60
C ASP A 111 11.21 -0.89 12.20
N LYS A 112 11.82 -0.51 11.07
CA LYS A 112 11.72 0.85 10.55
C LYS A 112 10.85 0.87 9.30
N LEU A 113 9.99 1.86 9.21
CA LEU A 113 9.14 2.06 8.05
C LEU A 113 9.99 2.49 6.85
N VAL A 114 9.94 1.72 5.77
CA VAL A 114 10.67 2.02 4.54
C VAL A 114 9.77 2.30 3.35
N GLY A 115 8.47 2.04 3.49
CA GLY A 115 7.54 2.34 2.41
C GLY A 115 6.14 1.82 2.68
N ILE A 116 5.30 1.95 1.67
CA ILE A 116 3.95 1.40 1.66
C ILE A 116 3.66 0.90 0.26
N VAL A 117 3.02 -0.26 0.14
CA VAL A 117 2.57 -0.78 -1.15
C VAL A 117 1.07 -0.95 -1.13
N SER A 118 0.43 -0.63 -2.25
CA SER A 118 -1.00 -0.81 -2.43
C SER A 118 -1.28 -2.04 -3.27
N ILE A 119 -2.54 -2.48 -3.27
CA ILE A 119 -2.98 -3.55 -4.17
C ILE A 119 -2.68 -3.18 -5.64
N GLY A 120 -2.82 -1.90 -6.00
CA GLY A 120 -2.49 -1.43 -7.33
C GLY A 120 -1.01 -1.62 -7.68
N ASP A 121 -0.12 -1.36 -6.72
CA ASP A 121 1.31 -1.57 -6.90
C ASP A 121 1.63 -3.05 -7.15
N LEU A 122 0.97 -3.95 -6.41
CA LEU A 122 1.17 -5.39 -6.54
C LEU A 122 0.65 -5.89 -7.88
N VAL A 123 -0.53 -5.42 -8.30
CA VAL A 123 -1.11 -5.80 -9.59
C VAL A 123 -0.22 -5.36 -10.73
N LYS A 124 0.31 -4.15 -10.67
CA LYS A 124 1.25 -3.65 -11.70
C LYS A 124 2.50 -4.53 -11.79
N ALA A 125 3.03 -4.95 -10.64
CA ALA A 125 4.20 -5.82 -10.62
C ALA A 125 3.89 -7.19 -11.25
N ILE A 126 2.72 -7.75 -10.96
CA ILE A 126 2.29 -9.03 -11.54
C ILE A 126 2.15 -8.92 -13.07
N ILE A 127 1.50 -7.87 -13.53
CA ILE A 127 1.32 -7.64 -14.97
C ILE A 127 2.67 -7.46 -15.65
N SER A 128 3.58 -6.72 -15.07
CA SER A 128 4.93 -6.50 -15.60
C SER A 128 5.70 -7.82 -15.72
N ASP A 129 5.63 -8.66 -14.69
CA ASP A 129 6.28 -9.97 -14.69
C ASP A 129 5.71 -10.87 -15.80
N GLN A 130 4.39 -10.92 -15.94
CA GLN A 130 3.73 -11.69 -17.00
C GLN A 130 4.10 -11.18 -18.39
N ALA A 131 4.13 -9.86 -18.57
CA ALA A 131 4.50 -9.27 -19.84
C ALA A 131 5.94 -9.61 -20.22
N GLN A 132 6.85 -9.57 -19.27
CA GLN A 132 8.24 -9.96 -19.48
C GLN A 132 8.35 -11.44 -19.86
N THR A 133 7.59 -12.29 -19.19
CA THR A 133 7.58 -13.73 -19.49
C THR A 133 7.06 -14.01 -20.90
N ILE A 134 5.99 -13.35 -21.29
CA ILE A 134 5.41 -13.50 -22.62
C ILE A 134 6.41 -13.05 -23.68
N ASP A 135 7.04 -11.91 -23.48
CA ASP A 135 8.03 -11.36 -24.41
C ASP A 135 9.24 -12.30 -24.53
N TYR A 136 9.71 -12.83 -23.42
CA TYR A 136 10.82 -13.77 -23.39
C TYR A 136 10.48 -15.05 -24.18
N LEU A 137 9.29 -15.61 -23.97
CA LEU A 137 8.84 -16.78 -24.68
C LEU A 137 8.71 -16.51 -26.18
N HIS A 138 8.20 -15.34 -26.54
CA HIS A 138 8.08 -14.95 -27.93
C HIS A 138 9.46 -14.88 -28.60
N THR A 139 10.41 -14.26 -27.93
CA THR A 139 11.79 -14.19 -28.42
C THR A 139 12.41 -15.58 -28.59
N TYR A 140 12.19 -16.45 -27.62
CA TYR A 140 12.68 -17.82 -27.67
C TYR A 140 12.11 -18.57 -28.89
N ILE A 141 10.80 -18.48 -29.10
CA ILE A 141 10.14 -19.17 -30.21
C ILE A 141 10.63 -18.65 -31.57
N THR A 142 10.79 -17.31 -31.69
CA THR A 142 11.15 -16.70 -32.98
C THR A 142 12.61 -16.82 -33.32
N HIS A 143 13.49 -16.89 -32.31
CA HIS A 143 14.93 -16.92 -32.55
C HIS A 143 15.57 -18.28 -32.32
N LYS A 144 15.02 -19.07 -31.42
CA LYS A 144 15.57 -20.39 -31.07
C LYS A 144 15.18 -21.44 -32.15
N TYR A 145 13.99 -21.31 -32.68
CA TYR A 145 13.45 -22.26 -33.65
C TYR A 145 13.04 -21.55 -34.94
N PRO A 146 14.01 -21.03 -35.68
CA PRO A 146 13.66 -20.44 -36.96
C PRO A 146 13.05 -21.49 -37.86
N ALA A 147 12.01 -21.12 -38.57
CA ALA A 147 11.31 -22.04 -39.43
C ALA A 147 12.25 -22.63 -40.50
#